data_3820c0baef95fdfc4d72439a72beaf68
#
_entry.id   3820c0baef95fdfc4d72439a72beaf68
#
_cell.length_a   1.000
_cell.length_b   1.000
_cell.length_c   1.000
_cell.angle_alpha   90.00
_cell.angle_beta   90.00
_cell.angle_gamma   90.00
#
_symmetry.space_group_name_H-M   'P 1'
#
loop_
_entity.id
_entity.type
_entity.pdbx_description
1 polymer ?
#
loop_
_entity_poly.entity_id
_entity_poly.type
_entity_poly.pdbx_seq_one_letter_code
_entity_poly.pdbx_strand_id
1 'polypeptide(L)' 'RSGEDEAKADRAEYAVDSDQIIMTGNVFVRQAGNNLSAERAEINLETGAATLSGRVKTVLGTGDD' A
#
# COMPACT_ATOMS: atom_id res chain seq x y z
N ARG A 1 -18.31 -5.25 4.71
CA ARG A 1 -17.78 -5.44 3.75
C ARG A 1 -16.67 -4.60 3.61
N SER A 2 -15.74 -4.96 3.30
CA SER A 2 -14.53 -4.19 3.25
C SER A 2 -14.25 -3.68 1.87
N GLY A 3 -15.22 -3.18 1.27
CA GLY A 3 -15.09 -2.67 -0.08
C GLY A 3 -14.22 -1.45 -0.19
N GLU A 4 -13.88 -0.84 0.92
CA GLU A 4 -13.09 0.37 0.86
C GLU A 4 -11.60 0.12 0.71
N ASP A 5 -11.12 -1.06 0.97
CA ASP A 5 -9.69 -1.32 0.90
C ASP A 5 -9.30 -1.65 -0.53
N GLU A 6 -8.29 -0.96 -1.01
CA GLU A 6 -7.88 -1.11 -2.40
C GLU A 6 -6.39 -0.87 -2.52
N ALA A 7 -5.74 -1.62 -3.37
CA ALA A 7 -4.31 -1.42 -3.63
C ALA A 7 -4.07 -1.62 -5.11
N LYS A 8 -3.30 -0.72 -5.69
CA LYS A 8 -2.97 -0.75 -7.10
C LYS A 8 -1.50 -0.48 -7.30
N ALA A 9 -0.94 -1.02 -8.34
CA ALA A 9 0.44 -0.75 -8.70
C ALA A 9 0.64 -1.20 -10.13
N ASP A 10 1.69 -0.68 -10.76
CA ASP A 10 2.04 -1.15 -12.10
C ASP A 10 2.56 -2.56 -12.06
N ARG A 11 3.20 -2.92 -10.98
CA ARG A 11 3.82 -4.23 -10.86
C ARG A 11 3.71 -4.73 -9.44
N ALA A 12 3.46 -6.00 -9.30
CA ALA A 12 3.41 -6.61 -7.99
C ALA A 12 4.08 -7.98 -8.06
N GLU A 13 4.87 -8.29 -7.05
CA GLU A 13 5.56 -9.57 -6.97
C GLU A 13 5.37 -10.15 -5.59
N TYR A 14 5.18 -11.44 -5.54
CA TYR A 14 5.03 -12.13 -4.27
C TYR A 14 6.31 -12.89 -3.99
N ALA A 15 6.98 -12.57 -2.91
CA ALA A 15 8.18 -13.25 -2.50
C ALA A 15 7.81 -14.36 -1.55
N VAL A 16 7.81 -15.58 -2.05
CA VAL A 16 7.36 -16.73 -1.29
C VAL A 16 8.22 -16.97 -0.06
N ASP A 17 9.51 -16.85 -0.23
CA ASP A 17 10.43 -17.15 0.86
C ASP A 17 10.28 -16.23 2.05
N SER A 18 10.01 -14.98 1.81
CA SER A 18 9.89 -14.01 2.88
C SER A 18 8.45 -13.62 3.17
N ASP A 19 7.51 -14.23 2.47
CA ASP A 19 6.09 -13.98 2.67
C ASP A 19 5.77 -12.51 2.57
N GLN A 20 6.24 -11.90 1.51
CA GLN A 20 6.06 -10.47 1.28
C GLN A 20 5.51 -10.22 -0.11
N ILE A 21 4.73 -9.16 -0.22
CA ILE A 21 4.29 -8.67 -1.51
C ILE A 21 5.02 -7.36 -1.76
N ILE A 22 5.67 -7.26 -2.91
CA ILE A 22 6.40 -6.06 -3.29
C ILE A 22 5.71 -5.45 -4.49
N MET A 23 5.25 -4.22 -4.32
CA MET A 23 4.58 -3.49 -5.39
C MET A 23 5.45 -2.32 -5.80
N THR A 24 5.56 -2.10 -7.10
CA THR A 24 6.37 -1.02 -7.62
C THR A 24 5.64 -0.31 -8.73
N GLY A 25 5.94 0.96 -8.91
CA GLY A 25 5.40 1.76 -9.98
C GLY A 25 4.01 2.28 -9.67
N ASN A 26 3.90 3.55 -9.34
CA ASN A 26 2.62 4.20 -9.09
C ASN A 26 1.77 3.42 -8.11
N VAL A 27 2.37 3.06 -6.98
CA VAL A 27 1.66 2.31 -5.97
C VAL A 27 0.62 3.20 -5.32
N PHE A 28 -0.58 2.69 -5.20
CA PHE A 28 -1.67 3.44 -4.59
C PHE A 28 -2.43 2.50 -3.67
N VAL A 29 -2.61 2.92 -2.45
CA VAL A 29 -3.37 2.14 -1.46
C VAL A 29 -4.44 3.02 -0.88
N ARG A 30 -5.66 2.51 -0.87
CA ARG A 30 -6.78 3.22 -0.28
C ARG A 30 -7.35 2.35 0.82
N GLN A 31 -7.44 2.90 2.00
CA GLN A 31 -7.88 2.14 3.14
C GLN A 31 -8.66 3.04 4.08
N ALA A 32 -9.89 2.67 4.36
CA ALA A 32 -10.72 3.37 5.34
C ALA A 32 -10.76 4.87 5.15
N GLY A 33 -10.85 5.32 3.90
CA GLY A 33 -10.91 6.74 3.61
C GLY A 33 -9.57 7.43 3.51
N ASN A 34 -8.50 6.71 3.75
CA ASN A 34 -7.15 7.25 3.64
C ASN A 34 -6.53 6.81 2.33
N ASN A 35 -5.80 7.71 1.70
CA ASN A 35 -5.13 7.43 0.44
C ASN A 35 -3.64 7.52 0.65
N LEU A 36 -2.94 6.48 0.23
CA LEU A 36 -1.49 6.43 0.31
C LEU A 36 -0.95 6.20 -1.09
N SER A 37 0.10 6.90 -1.44
CA SER A 37 0.76 6.63 -2.71
C SER A 37 2.27 6.64 -2.50
N ALA A 38 2.95 5.84 -3.30
CA ALA A 38 4.38 5.71 -3.20
C ALA A 38 4.90 5.12 -4.49
N GLU A 39 6.20 5.08 -4.63
CA GLU A 39 6.79 4.42 -5.79
C GLU A 39 7.01 2.94 -5.52
N ARG A 40 7.07 2.57 -4.27
CA ARG A 40 7.31 1.19 -3.90
C ARG A 40 6.64 0.88 -2.58
N ALA A 41 6.11 -0.29 -2.45
CA ALA A 41 5.48 -0.74 -1.22
C ALA A 41 5.86 -2.20 -0.98
N GLU A 42 6.16 -2.51 0.26
CA GLU A 42 6.44 -3.88 0.68
C GLU A 42 5.49 -4.22 1.80
N ILE A 43 4.77 -5.29 1.63
CA ILE A 43 3.80 -5.72 2.63
C ILE A 43 4.22 -7.09 3.15
N ASN A 44 4.44 -7.16 4.44
CA ASN A 44 4.79 -8.43 5.08
C ASN A 44 3.51 -9.12 5.50
N LEU A 45 3.23 -10.25 4.87
CA LEU A 45 1.98 -10.95 5.12
C LEU A 45 1.95 -11.63 6.46
N GLU A 46 3.12 -11.91 7.01
CA GLU A 46 3.21 -12.59 8.28
C GLU A 46 2.87 -11.67 9.45
N THR A 47 3.37 -10.45 9.39
CA THR A 47 3.14 -9.49 10.46
C THR A 47 2.09 -8.47 10.13
N GLY A 48 1.74 -8.34 8.86
CA GLY A 48 0.82 -7.32 8.43
C GLY A 48 1.44 -5.94 8.26
N ALA A 49 2.73 -5.82 8.44
CA ALA A 49 3.40 -4.55 8.34
C ALA A 49 3.55 -4.14 6.88
N ALA A 50 3.43 -2.86 6.63
CA ALA A 50 3.60 -2.31 5.29
C ALA A 50 4.66 -1.23 5.33
N THR A 51 5.56 -1.24 4.37
CA THR A 51 6.62 -0.26 4.25
C THR A 51 6.50 0.41 2.90
N LEU A 52 6.43 1.73 2.90
CA LEU A 52 6.35 2.49 1.68
C LEU A 52 7.64 3.26 1.49
N SER A 53 8.08 3.37 0.26
CA SER A 53 9.29 4.12 -0.02
C SER A 53 9.15 4.83 -1.35
N GLY A 54 10.07 5.73 -1.62
CA GLY A 54 9.99 6.60 -2.77
C GLY A 54 9.21 7.83 -2.41
N ARG A 55 8.43 8.34 -3.32
CA ARG A 55 7.67 9.55 -3.06
C ARG A 55 6.38 9.21 -2.35
N VAL A 56 6.49 9.01 -1.07
CA VAL A 56 5.33 8.63 -0.28
C VAL A 56 4.45 9.82 -0.02
N LYS A 57 3.17 9.68 -0.32
CA LYS A 57 2.20 10.70 -0.01
C LYS A 57 1.04 10.08 0.73
N THR A 58 0.58 10.76 1.74
CA THR A 58 -0.53 10.29 2.53
C THR A 58 -1.61 11.36 2.56
N VAL A 59 -2.81 10.98 2.18
CA VAL A 59 -3.94 11.87 2.24
C VAL A 59 -4.94 11.27 3.20
N LEU A 60 -5.23 12.00 4.25
CA LEU A 60 -6.19 11.55 5.24
C LEU A 60 -7.58 11.96 4.86
N GLY A 61 -8.45 11.00 4.73
CA GLY A 61 -9.79 11.27 4.28
C GLY A 61 -10.64 12.02 5.28
N THR A 62 -10.25 12.08 6.53
CA THR A 62 -11.03 12.76 7.54
C THR A 62 -10.81 14.25 7.51
N GLY A 63 -10.01 14.72 6.89
CA GLY A 63 -9.85 16.11 6.76
C GLY A 63 -10.13 16.96 7.93
N ASP A 64 -10.35 17.26 8.26
CA ASP A 64 -10.55 18.03 8.83
C ASP A 64 -10.49 18.83 9.12
N ASP A 65 -10.66 19.04 9.14
CA ASP A 65 -10.69 19.72 9.42
C ASP A 65 -10.60 20.13 9.55
#